data_b1ed76fcabd73a7f2400960a8fc8113e
#
_entry.id   b1ed76fcabd73a7f2400960a8fc8113e
#
_cell.length_a   1.000
_cell.length_b   1.000
_cell.length_c   1.000
_cell.angle_alpha   90.00
_cell.angle_beta   90.00
_cell.angle_gamma   90.00
#
_symmetry.space_group_name_H-M   'P 1'
#
loop_
_entity.id
_entity.type
_entity.pdbx_description
1 polymer ?
#
loop_
_entity_poly.entity_id
_entity_poly.type
_entity_poly.pdbx_seq_one_letter_code
_entity_poly.pdbx_strand_id
1 'polypeptide(L)'
;MRQLLAITALLQGCISMWAQTKNNEMKYNKNQVEDCCVFYREAGNPEKPTILLLHGFPSSSHMFRELMPELAGEYHLIAPDFPAFGQTESPDREHFTYSFDHLARIVDKFTEAVGLTKFAMYVFDYGAPIGYRLAMWHPERITAIISQNGNMYEEGLGKKWEARKEYWKNPTYELRQQFASAYALETIIGQYTFGTPEGSVGPDGYSLDYYYVCQPGRAEIQNDLILDYRSNVALYPEFQKYLRTYQPPLLAVWGENDPSFIPEGAKAFKRDVPNAEIHFVPSGHFALESHHTEIAKLIKDFLATTLSHAV
;
A
#
# COMPACT_ATOMS: atom_id res chain seq x y z
N MET A 1 -45.07 28.32 -12.08
CA MET A 1 -43.98 28.49 -11.12
C MET A 1 -43.55 27.16 -10.45
N ARG A 2 -44.43 26.32 -9.89
CA ARG A 2 -44.06 25.04 -9.24
C ARG A 2 -43.43 23.98 -10.21
N GLN A 3 -43.88 23.93 -11.45
CA GLN A 3 -43.31 23.00 -12.44
C GLN A 3 -41.90 23.40 -12.92
N LEU A 4 -41.60 24.71 -13.05
CA LEU A 4 -40.26 25.20 -13.40
C LEU A 4 -39.22 24.87 -12.29
N LEU A 5 -39.62 25.05 -11.02
CA LEU A 5 -38.76 24.71 -9.87
C LEU A 5 -38.43 23.20 -9.79
N ALA A 6 -39.40 22.33 -10.12
CA ALA A 6 -39.19 20.89 -10.14
C ALA A 6 -38.23 20.46 -11.28
N ILE A 7 -38.33 21.08 -12.46
CA ILE A 7 -37.43 20.80 -13.60
C ILE A 7 -35.99 21.27 -13.28
N THR A 8 -35.86 22.46 -12.65
CA THR A 8 -34.53 22.99 -12.27
C THR A 8 -33.86 22.08 -11.21
N ALA A 9 -34.62 21.60 -10.22
CA ALA A 9 -34.09 20.67 -9.20
C ALA A 9 -33.68 19.31 -9.79
N LEU A 10 -34.47 18.78 -10.75
CA LEU A 10 -34.12 17.55 -11.48
C LEU A 10 -32.87 17.71 -12.35
N LEU A 11 -32.74 18.84 -13.05
CA LEU A 11 -31.55 19.16 -13.86
C LEU A 11 -30.31 19.35 -12.98
N GLN A 12 -30.43 20.05 -11.86
CA GLN A 12 -29.34 20.19 -10.89
C GLN A 12 -28.94 18.83 -10.28
N GLY A 13 -29.91 17.97 -9.95
CA GLY A 13 -29.68 16.61 -9.48
C GLY A 13 -28.97 15.75 -10.52
N CYS A 14 -29.36 15.81 -11.79
CA CYS A 14 -28.70 15.10 -12.89
C CYS A 14 -27.28 15.61 -13.15
N ILE A 15 -27.06 16.93 -13.12
CA ILE A 15 -25.74 17.53 -13.33
C ILE A 15 -24.80 17.17 -12.15
N SER A 16 -25.29 17.20 -10.91
CA SER A 16 -24.48 16.79 -9.75
C SER A 16 -24.15 15.29 -9.75
N MET A 17 -25.11 14.43 -10.11
CA MET A 17 -24.85 12.99 -10.31
C MET A 17 -23.85 12.73 -11.45
N TRP A 18 -23.95 13.46 -12.56
CA TRP A 18 -23.03 13.30 -13.71
C TRP A 18 -21.63 13.81 -13.40
N ALA A 19 -21.50 14.89 -12.65
CA ALA A 19 -20.21 15.39 -12.15
C ALA A 19 -19.59 14.43 -11.11
N GLN A 20 -20.41 13.82 -10.27
CA GLN A 20 -19.98 12.85 -9.27
C GLN A 20 -19.50 11.53 -9.91
N THR A 21 -20.18 11.06 -10.97
CA THR A 21 -19.73 9.88 -11.72
C THR A 21 -18.40 10.10 -12.45
N LYS A 22 -18.16 11.30 -13.02
CA LYS A 22 -16.88 11.62 -13.66
C LYS A 22 -15.69 11.68 -12.69
N ASN A 23 -15.92 12.12 -11.44
CA ASN A 23 -14.86 12.20 -10.45
C ASN A 23 -14.50 10.83 -9.85
N ASN A 24 -15.36 9.83 -9.98
CA ASN A 24 -15.10 8.46 -9.48
C ASN A 24 -14.41 7.56 -10.53
N GLU A 25 -14.23 8.03 -11.77
CA GLU A 25 -13.52 7.26 -12.79
C GLU A 25 -12.04 7.12 -12.43
N MET A 26 -11.52 5.89 -12.59
CA MET A 26 -10.10 5.60 -12.44
C MET A 26 -9.31 6.24 -13.58
N LYS A 27 -8.33 7.06 -13.24
CA LYS A 27 -7.37 7.63 -14.19
C LYS A 27 -6.03 6.90 -14.08
N TYR A 28 -5.32 6.83 -15.18
CA TYR A 28 -4.02 6.18 -15.31
C TYR A 28 -3.02 7.20 -15.83
N ASN A 29 -2.09 7.56 -14.98
CA ASN A 29 -1.19 8.69 -15.20
C ASN A 29 0.27 8.25 -15.11
N LYS A 30 1.18 9.09 -15.62
CA LYS A 30 2.62 8.96 -15.44
C LYS A 30 3.20 10.31 -15.03
N ASN A 31 4.22 10.29 -14.17
CA ASN A 31 4.97 11.50 -13.79
C ASN A 31 6.47 11.18 -13.77
N GLN A 32 7.27 12.07 -14.36
CA GLN A 32 8.73 11.94 -14.31
C GLN A 32 9.24 12.37 -12.93
N VAL A 33 9.95 11.47 -12.28
CA VAL A 33 10.56 11.69 -10.96
C VAL A 33 12.00 11.18 -11.03
N GLU A 34 12.95 12.09 -11.06
CA GLU A 34 14.36 11.75 -11.34
C GLU A 34 14.47 10.87 -12.60
N ASP A 35 15.15 9.73 -12.50
CA ASP A 35 15.35 8.79 -13.61
C ASP A 35 14.19 7.78 -13.79
N CYS A 36 13.10 7.92 -13.00
CA CYS A 36 11.93 7.05 -13.06
C CYS A 36 10.73 7.76 -13.69
N CYS A 37 10.02 7.07 -14.59
CA CYS A 37 8.69 7.49 -15.04
C CYS A 37 7.64 6.74 -14.22
N VAL A 38 7.21 7.34 -13.11
CA VAL A 38 6.31 6.72 -12.14
C VAL A 38 4.90 6.67 -12.69
N PHE A 39 4.39 5.46 -12.88
CA PHE A 39 2.98 5.23 -13.18
C PHE A 39 2.16 5.30 -11.89
N TYR A 40 0.96 5.87 -11.95
CA TYR A 40 0.04 5.86 -10.82
C TYR A 40 -1.43 5.83 -11.27
N ARG A 41 -2.25 5.27 -10.40
CA ARG A 41 -3.71 5.33 -10.49
C ARG A 41 -4.20 6.49 -9.64
N GLU A 42 -5.23 7.18 -10.14
CA GLU A 42 -5.87 8.28 -9.44
C GLU A 42 -7.39 8.15 -9.56
N ALA A 43 -8.12 8.40 -8.47
CA ALA A 43 -9.58 8.46 -8.46
C ALA A 43 -10.07 9.44 -7.40
N GLY A 44 -11.32 9.88 -7.53
CA GLY A 44 -11.94 10.82 -6.61
C GLY A 44 -11.66 12.30 -6.95
N ASN A 45 -12.21 13.19 -6.13
CA ASN A 45 -12.05 14.62 -6.30
C ASN A 45 -10.78 15.12 -5.59
N PRO A 46 -9.83 15.79 -6.28
CA PRO A 46 -8.62 16.35 -5.69
C PRO A 46 -8.83 17.34 -4.52
N GLU A 47 -10.02 17.92 -4.39
CA GLU A 47 -10.37 18.80 -3.27
C GLU A 47 -10.77 18.05 -1.98
N LYS A 48 -10.94 16.72 -2.06
CA LYS A 48 -11.24 15.87 -0.91
C LYS A 48 -9.97 15.48 -0.16
N PRO A 49 -10.08 15.01 1.10
CA PRO A 49 -8.94 14.46 1.81
C PRO A 49 -8.28 13.35 1.00
N THR A 50 -6.94 13.40 0.90
CA THR A 50 -6.19 12.46 0.07
C THR A 50 -5.76 11.22 0.86
N ILE A 51 -5.83 10.06 0.22
CA ILE A 51 -5.21 8.80 0.68
C ILE A 51 -4.15 8.41 -0.33
N LEU A 52 -2.89 8.32 0.11
CA LEU A 52 -1.79 7.74 -0.64
C LEU A 52 -1.76 6.23 -0.38
N LEU A 53 -1.89 5.44 -1.44
CA LEU A 53 -2.00 3.97 -1.38
C LEU A 53 -0.67 3.33 -1.81
N LEU A 54 0.06 2.74 -0.88
CA LEU A 54 1.38 2.17 -1.07
C LEU A 54 1.31 0.64 -1.06
N HIS A 55 1.53 0.04 -2.22
CA HIS A 55 1.47 -1.40 -2.43
C HIS A 55 2.71 -2.14 -1.88
N GLY A 56 2.76 -3.46 -2.06
CA GLY A 56 3.91 -4.29 -1.71
C GLY A 56 4.22 -5.34 -2.77
N PHE A 57 5.12 -6.28 -2.39
CA PHE A 57 5.53 -7.37 -3.25
C PHE A 57 4.46 -8.51 -3.27
N PRO A 58 4.21 -9.14 -4.41
CA PRO A 58 4.75 -8.87 -5.75
C PRO A 58 3.93 -7.88 -6.57
N SER A 59 2.98 -7.18 -5.94
CA SER A 59 1.93 -6.40 -6.59
C SER A 59 2.36 -5.00 -7.06
N SER A 60 1.38 -4.21 -7.41
CA SER A 60 1.48 -2.83 -7.89
C SER A 60 0.22 -2.08 -7.46
N SER A 61 0.01 -0.85 -7.93
CA SER A 61 -1.24 -0.12 -7.71
C SER A 61 -2.48 -0.89 -8.19
N HIS A 62 -2.31 -1.95 -8.99
CA HIS A 62 -3.39 -2.84 -9.44
C HIS A 62 -4.13 -3.51 -8.26
N MET A 63 -3.44 -3.78 -7.14
CA MET A 63 -4.09 -4.35 -5.97
C MET A 63 -5.24 -3.50 -5.40
N PHE A 64 -5.21 -2.20 -5.67
CA PHE A 64 -6.24 -1.26 -5.19
C PHE A 64 -7.42 -1.08 -6.14
N ARG A 65 -7.50 -1.85 -7.24
CA ARG A 65 -8.52 -1.70 -8.30
C ARG A 65 -9.96 -1.79 -7.79
N GLU A 66 -10.21 -2.65 -6.78
CA GLU A 66 -11.54 -2.80 -6.18
C GLU A 66 -11.77 -1.80 -5.04
N LEU A 67 -10.72 -1.45 -4.28
CA LEU A 67 -10.83 -0.52 -3.14
C LEU A 67 -11.05 0.93 -3.59
N MET A 68 -10.33 1.38 -4.62
CA MET A 68 -10.37 2.77 -5.05
C MET A 68 -11.77 3.22 -5.48
N PRO A 69 -12.54 2.46 -6.26
CA PRO A 69 -13.91 2.84 -6.61
C PRO A 69 -14.84 2.99 -5.38
N GLU A 70 -14.65 2.19 -4.34
CA GLU A 70 -15.45 2.25 -3.13
C GLU A 70 -15.16 3.51 -2.29
N LEU A 71 -13.95 4.02 -2.34
CA LEU A 71 -13.51 5.19 -1.57
C LEU A 71 -13.61 6.52 -2.34
N ALA A 72 -13.59 6.50 -3.68
CA ALA A 72 -13.49 7.69 -4.54
C ALA A 72 -14.62 8.72 -4.39
N GLY A 73 -15.78 8.29 -3.86
CA GLY A 73 -16.90 9.21 -3.56
C GLY A 73 -16.61 10.17 -2.40
N GLU A 74 -15.70 9.81 -1.51
CA GLU A 74 -15.42 10.54 -0.27
C GLU A 74 -13.98 11.06 -0.18
N TYR A 75 -13.04 10.43 -0.89
CA TYR A 75 -11.61 10.71 -0.82
C TYR A 75 -11.00 10.91 -2.20
N HIS A 76 -9.89 11.65 -2.25
CA HIS A 76 -8.96 11.66 -3.36
C HIS A 76 -7.93 10.54 -3.15
N LEU A 77 -7.71 9.71 -4.15
CA LEU A 77 -6.94 8.47 -4.05
C LEU A 77 -5.80 8.49 -5.05
N ILE A 78 -4.58 8.29 -4.59
CA ILE A 78 -3.38 8.20 -5.42
C ILE A 78 -2.61 6.94 -5.06
N ALA A 79 -2.34 6.09 -6.06
CA ALA A 79 -1.66 4.82 -5.90
C ALA A 79 -0.50 4.73 -6.91
N PRO A 80 0.75 5.09 -6.55
CA PRO A 80 1.90 4.91 -7.43
C PRO A 80 2.34 3.45 -7.49
N ASP A 81 2.92 3.05 -8.65
CA ASP A 81 3.74 1.85 -8.75
C ASP A 81 5.18 2.21 -8.37
N PHE A 82 5.81 1.45 -7.49
CA PHE A 82 7.21 1.68 -7.11
C PHE A 82 8.17 1.37 -8.26
N PRO A 83 9.40 1.94 -8.27
CA PRO A 83 10.44 1.51 -9.19
C PRO A 83 10.64 -0.01 -9.15
N ALA A 84 10.72 -0.65 -10.33
CA ALA A 84 10.74 -2.09 -10.52
C ALA A 84 9.43 -2.84 -10.25
N PHE A 85 8.31 -2.14 -10.10
CA PHE A 85 6.98 -2.74 -9.97
C PHE A 85 6.02 -2.20 -11.05
N GLY A 86 5.01 -3.00 -11.37
CA GLY A 86 3.92 -2.61 -12.26
C GLY A 86 4.37 -1.95 -13.55
N GLN A 87 3.77 -0.80 -13.84
CA GLN A 87 3.96 0.00 -15.06
C GLN A 87 5.02 1.12 -14.91
N THR A 88 5.63 1.27 -13.74
CA THR A 88 6.70 2.26 -13.55
C THR A 88 7.94 1.86 -14.34
N GLU A 89 8.41 2.79 -15.18
CA GLU A 89 9.68 2.67 -15.90
C GLU A 89 10.80 3.18 -15.00
N SER A 90 11.82 2.37 -14.80
CA SER A 90 12.97 2.68 -13.95
C SER A 90 14.24 2.10 -14.57
N PRO A 91 15.43 2.70 -14.32
CA PRO A 91 16.67 2.19 -14.86
C PRO A 91 16.98 0.77 -14.41
N ASP A 92 17.92 0.11 -15.10
CA ASP A 92 18.43 -1.20 -14.70
C ASP A 92 19.26 -1.14 -13.41
N ARG A 93 19.64 -2.31 -12.89
CA ARG A 93 20.42 -2.47 -11.65
C ARG A 93 21.84 -1.85 -11.70
N GLU A 94 22.39 -1.63 -12.88
CA GLU A 94 23.72 -1.06 -13.03
C GLU A 94 23.69 0.45 -12.86
N HIS A 95 22.54 1.06 -13.15
CA HIS A 95 22.35 2.52 -13.14
C HIS A 95 21.45 3.00 -12.00
N PHE A 96 20.79 2.10 -11.26
CA PHE A 96 19.88 2.45 -10.18
C PHE A 96 20.03 1.49 -8.99
N THR A 97 20.28 2.04 -7.81
CA THR A 97 20.38 1.25 -6.57
C THR A 97 18.98 0.96 -6.04
N TYR A 98 18.53 -0.29 -6.15
CA TYR A 98 17.26 -0.73 -5.61
C TYR A 98 17.39 -1.05 -4.11
N SER A 99 17.02 -0.08 -3.28
CA SER A 99 16.94 -0.17 -1.82
C SER A 99 15.64 0.47 -1.32
N PHE A 100 15.17 0.08 -0.15
CA PHE A 100 13.96 0.67 0.43
C PHE A 100 14.11 2.18 0.70
N ASP A 101 15.30 2.63 1.06
CA ASP A 101 15.57 4.06 1.22
C ASP A 101 15.42 4.80 -0.11
N HIS A 102 15.99 4.27 -1.19
CA HIS A 102 15.88 4.91 -2.50
C HIS A 102 14.47 4.86 -3.07
N LEU A 103 13.77 3.72 -2.95
CA LEU A 103 12.36 3.62 -3.32
C LEU A 103 11.51 4.66 -2.56
N ALA A 104 11.74 4.81 -1.26
CA ALA A 104 11.03 5.79 -0.45
C ALA A 104 11.31 7.23 -0.91
N ARG A 105 12.57 7.56 -1.31
CA ARG A 105 12.92 8.88 -1.88
C ARG A 105 12.19 9.16 -3.18
N ILE A 106 12.10 8.17 -4.08
CA ILE A 106 11.33 8.32 -5.33
C ILE A 106 9.85 8.55 -5.02
N VAL A 107 9.27 7.81 -4.07
CA VAL A 107 7.88 8.01 -3.67
C VAL A 107 7.67 9.37 -3.01
N ASP A 108 8.59 9.84 -2.17
CA ASP A 108 8.52 11.17 -1.55
C ASP A 108 8.52 12.27 -2.62
N LYS A 109 9.49 12.25 -3.54
CA LYS A 109 9.54 13.19 -4.66
C LYS A 109 8.34 13.09 -5.60
N PHE A 110 7.80 11.87 -5.78
CA PHE A 110 6.55 11.69 -6.51
C PHE A 110 5.40 12.43 -5.82
N THR A 111 5.28 12.33 -4.49
CA THR A 111 4.22 13.05 -3.76
C THR A 111 4.34 14.57 -3.90
N GLU A 112 5.57 15.10 -3.94
CA GLU A 112 5.83 16.53 -4.22
C GLU A 112 5.43 16.89 -5.66
N ALA A 113 5.84 16.08 -6.63
CA ALA A 113 5.57 16.32 -8.06
C ALA A 113 4.08 16.31 -8.41
N VAL A 114 3.26 15.53 -7.69
CA VAL A 114 1.79 15.54 -7.85
C VAL A 114 1.08 16.47 -6.87
N GLY A 115 1.83 17.28 -6.11
CA GLY A 115 1.29 18.35 -5.27
C GLY A 115 0.63 17.88 -3.96
N LEU A 116 0.95 16.70 -3.46
CA LEU A 116 0.42 16.22 -2.19
C LEU A 116 1.12 16.91 -1.01
N THR A 117 0.38 17.66 -0.24
CA THR A 117 0.89 18.36 0.96
C THR A 117 0.54 17.64 2.26
N LYS A 118 -0.67 17.12 2.38
CA LYS A 118 -1.16 16.34 3.52
C LYS A 118 -1.99 15.18 3.01
N PHE A 119 -1.81 13.99 3.60
CA PHE A 119 -2.50 12.78 3.19
C PHE A 119 -2.56 11.74 4.31
N ALA A 120 -3.59 10.91 4.30
CA ALA A 120 -3.56 9.63 5.00
C ALA A 120 -2.72 8.64 4.18
N MET A 121 -1.99 7.74 4.84
CA MET A 121 -1.27 6.67 4.16
C MET A 121 -1.99 5.35 4.34
N TYR A 122 -2.24 4.64 3.24
CA TYR A 122 -2.48 3.21 3.27
C TYR A 122 -1.16 2.50 2.93
N VAL A 123 -0.72 1.60 3.80
CA VAL A 123 0.53 0.87 3.62
C VAL A 123 0.28 -0.63 3.67
N PHE A 124 0.85 -1.34 2.69
CA PHE A 124 0.80 -2.79 2.57
C PHE A 124 2.20 -3.36 2.32
N ASP A 125 2.60 -4.41 3.03
CA ASP A 125 3.86 -5.15 2.80
C ASP A 125 5.07 -4.21 2.65
N TYR A 126 5.73 -4.13 1.47
CA TYR A 126 6.83 -3.19 1.19
C TYR A 126 6.42 -1.71 1.26
N GLY A 127 5.14 -1.42 1.06
CA GLY A 127 4.61 -0.08 1.25
C GLY A 127 4.71 0.41 2.69
N ALA A 128 4.77 -0.49 3.69
CA ALA A 128 4.92 -0.10 5.09
C ALA A 128 6.30 0.55 5.35
N PRO A 129 7.45 -0.10 5.13
CA PRO A 129 8.74 0.53 5.35
C PRO A 129 9.00 1.75 4.46
N ILE A 130 8.38 1.82 3.26
CA ILE A 130 8.43 3.01 2.40
C ILE A 130 7.63 4.14 3.04
N GLY A 131 6.36 3.92 3.38
CA GLY A 131 5.48 4.92 3.95
C GLY A 131 5.98 5.44 5.30
N TYR A 132 6.55 4.59 6.15
CA TYR A 132 7.09 5.03 7.43
C TYR A 132 8.38 5.85 7.31
N ARG A 133 9.17 5.66 6.25
CA ARG A 133 10.26 6.61 5.93
C ARG A 133 9.70 7.99 5.60
N LEU A 134 8.67 8.08 4.76
CA LEU A 134 8.00 9.34 4.46
C LEU A 134 7.45 9.99 5.75
N ALA A 135 6.82 9.20 6.61
CA ALA A 135 6.29 9.69 7.87
C ALA A 135 7.37 10.22 8.84
N MET A 136 8.54 9.59 8.88
CA MET A 136 9.68 10.10 9.67
C MET A 136 10.28 11.37 9.08
N TRP A 137 10.35 11.47 7.74
CA TRP A 137 10.92 12.65 7.09
C TRP A 137 9.99 13.86 7.14
N HIS A 138 8.67 13.61 7.05
CA HIS A 138 7.63 14.64 6.93
C HIS A 138 6.43 14.33 7.83
N PRO A 139 6.61 14.28 9.16
CA PRO A 139 5.53 13.91 10.08
C PRO A 139 4.30 14.81 9.98
N GLU A 140 4.49 16.09 9.62
CA GLU A 140 3.44 17.08 9.46
C GLU A 140 2.52 16.84 8.25
N ARG A 141 2.95 15.99 7.31
CA ARG A 141 2.17 15.64 6.11
C ARG A 141 1.20 14.49 6.35
N ILE A 142 1.43 13.68 7.40
CA ILE A 142 0.67 12.45 7.65
C ILE A 142 -0.53 12.73 8.53
N THR A 143 -1.73 12.58 7.99
CA THR A 143 -2.99 12.83 8.71
C THR A 143 -3.54 11.58 9.41
N ALA A 144 -3.27 10.40 8.87
CA ALA A 144 -3.63 9.11 9.46
C ALA A 144 -2.81 7.98 8.79
N ILE A 145 -2.75 6.82 9.44
CA ILE A 145 -2.11 5.62 8.89
C ILE A 145 -3.13 4.48 8.86
N ILE A 146 -3.26 3.84 7.70
CA ILE A 146 -4.02 2.61 7.49
C ILE A 146 -2.99 1.53 7.15
N SER A 147 -2.78 0.57 8.04
CA SER A 147 -1.80 -0.51 7.84
C SER A 147 -2.53 -1.83 7.58
N GLN A 148 -2.50 -2.29 6.34
CA GLN A 148 -3.02 -3.59 5.96
C GLN A 148 -1.84 -4.55 5.78
N ASN A 149 -1.68 -5.50 6.71
CA ASN A 149 -0.54 -6.44 6.72
C ASN A 149 0.82 -5.75 6.52
N GLY A 150 0.94 -4.50 6.99
CA GLY A 150 2.13 -3.65 6.90
C GLY A 150 2.91 -3.65 8.21
N ASN A 151 3.83 -4.59 8.37
CA ASN A 151 4.51 -4.86 9.64
C ASN A 151 5.66 -3.89 9.95
N MET A 152 5.83 -3.58 11.25
CA MET A 152 6.90 -2.72 11.80
C MET A 152 7.46 -3.24 13.11
N TYR A 153 7.22 -4.48 13.42
CA TYR A 153 7.62 -5.09 14.68
C TYR A 153 8.28 -6.44 14.43
N GLU A 154 9.36 -6.73 15.15
CA GLU A 154 10.05 -8.02 14.99
C GLU A 154 9.13 -9.20 15.32
N GLU A 155 8.27 -9.05 16.32
CA GLU A 155 7.28 -10.04 16.71
C GLU A 155 6.21 -10.33 15.63
N GLY A 156 6.05 -9.43 14.66
CA GLY A 156 5.19 -9.62 13.50
C GLY A 156 5.85 -10.39 12.35
N LEU A 157 7.14 -10.68 12.43
CA LEU A 157 7.84 -11.45 11.40
C LEU A 157 7.59 -12.95 11.61
N GLY A 158 6.78 -13.55 10.75
CA GLY A 158 6.45 -14.96 10.81
C GLY A 158 7.64 -15.88 10.46
N LYS A 159 7.43 -17.20 10.62
CA LYS A 159 8.49 -18.20 10.42
C LYS A 159 9.18 -18.14 9.06
N LYS A 160 8.49 -17.68 8.02
CA LYS A 160 9.08 -17.50 6.67
C LYS A 160 10.27 -16.53 6.64
N TRP A 161 10.40 -15.64 7.65
CA TRP A 161 11.50 -14.68 7.72
C TRP A 161 12.80 -15.26 8.25
N GLU A 162 12.80 -16.44 8.86
CA GLU A 162 14.04 -17.08 9.36
C GLU A 162 15.06 -17.30 8.25
N ALA A 163 14.64 -17.84 7.09
CA ALA A 163 15.52 -18.02 5.95
C ALA A 163 16.08 -16.70 5.40
N ARG A 164 15.27 -15.62 5.43
CA ARG A 164 15.73 -14.29 5.04
C ARG A 164 16.74 -13.73 6.03
N LYS A 165 16.52 -13.90 7.34
CA LYS A 165 17.47 -13.50 8.40
C LYS A 165 18.82 -14.22 8.27
N GLU A 166 18.83 -15.49 7.90
CA GLU A 166 20.09 -16.22 7.63
C GLU A 166 20.81 -15.66 6.39
N TYR A 167 20.08 -15.38 5.31
CA TYR A 167 20.64 -14.73 4.13
C TYR A 167 21.21 -13.33 4.46
N TRP A 168 20.57 -12.55 5.31
CA TRP A 168 21.06 -11.23 5.69
C TRP A 168 22.37 -11.27 6.48
N LYS A 169 22.57 -12.33 7.30
CA LYS A 169 23.82 -12.52 8.06
C LYS A 169 25.00 -12.91 7.17
N ASN A 170 24.74 -13.72 6.17
CA ASN A 170 25.75 -14.23 5.25
C ASN A 170 25.22 -14.25 3.81
N PRO A 171 25.27 -13.16 3.07
CA PRO A 171 24.66 -13.03 1.74
C PRO A 171 25.52 -13.74 0.67
N THR A 172 25.44 -15.07 0.61
CA THR A 172 26.09 -15.86 -0.43
C THR A 172 25.22 -15.98 -1.68
N TYR A 173 25.85 -16.33 -2.79
CA TYR A 173 25.15 -16.59 -4.05
C TYR A 173 24.17 -17.76 -3.92
N GLU A 174 24.53 -18.81 -3.23
CA GLU A 174 23.70 -20.00 -3.01
C GLU A 174 22.44 -19.66 -2.23
N LEU A 175 22.55 -18.86 -1.15
CA LEU A 175 21.40 -18.41 -0.38
C LEU A 175 20.51 -17.47 -1.20
N ARG A 176 21.10 -16.58 -2.02
CA ARG A 176 20.36 -15.74 -2.96
C ARG A 176 19.51 -16.57 -3.93
N GLN A 177 20.05 -17.64 -4.48
CA GLN A 177 19.34 -18.50 -5.42
C GLN A 177 18.14 -19.24 -4.80
N GLN A 178 18.14 -19.46 -3.48
CA GLN A 178 16.99 -20.06 -2.78
C GLN A 178 15.71 -19.22 -2.89
N PHE A 179 15.83 -17.92 -3.10
CA PHE A 179 14.67 -17.03 -3.26
C PHE A 179 14.10 -17.02 -4.69
N ALA A 180 14.72 -17.70 -5.66
CA ALA A 180 14.18 -17.81 -7.02
C ALA A 180 12.77 -18.42 -7.04
N SER A 181 12.46 -19.32 -6.10
CA SER A 181 11.13 -19.91 -5.95
C SER A 181 10.06 -18.90 -5.51
N ALA A 182 10.44 -17.76 -4.94
CA ALA A 182 9.50 -16.70 -4.54
C ALA A 182 8.77 -16.08 -5.74
N TYR A 183 9.35 -16.22 -6.94
CA TYR A 183 8.83 -15.67 -8.19
C TYR A 183 8.11 -16.72 -9.05
N ALA A 184 8.00 -17.96 -8.59
CA ALA A 184 7.23 -18.99 -9.26
C ALA A 184 5.72 -18.67 -9.17
N LEU A 185 4.98 -19.00 -10.22
CA LEU A 185 3.53 -18.71 -10.29
C LEU A 185 2.79 -19.30 -9.10
N GLU A 186 3.09 -20.54 -8.73
CA GLU A 186 2.45 -21.23 -7.61
C GLU A 186 2.70 -20.54 -6.27
N THR A 187 3.90 -19.94 -6.09
CA THR A 187 4.23 -19.18 -4.88
C THR A 187 3.45 -17.87 -4.85
N ILE A 188 3.34 -17.18 -5.97
CA ILE A 188 2.55 -15.94 -6.09
C ILE A 188 1.06 -16.24 -5.85
N ILE A 189 0.49 -17.27 -6.50
CA ILE A 189 -0.89 -17.73 -6.22
C ILE A 189 -1.06 -18.01 -4.73
N GLY A 190 -0.11 -18.73 -4.12
CA GLY A 190 -0.14 -19.05 -2.70
C GLY A 190 -0.12 -17.82 -1.78
N GLN A 191 0.54 -16.72 -2.17
CA GLN A 191 0.50 -15.45 -1.39
C GLN A 191 -0.90 -14.82 -1.40
N TYR A 192 -1.62 -14.96 -2.50
CA TYR A 192 -2.97 -14.42 -2.67
C TYR A 192 -4.04 -15.28 -1.99
N THR A 193 -3.91 -16.60 -2.08
CA THR A 193 -4.99 -17.53 -1.71
C THR A 193 -4.80 -18.18 -0.35
N PHE A 194 -3.58 -18.25 0.19
CA PHE A 194 -3.35 -18.89 1.49
C PHE A 194 -4.09 -18.16 2.61
N GLY A 195 -4.86 -18.91 3.37
CA GLY A 195 -5.62 -18.38 4.52
C GLY A 195 -6.86 -17.56 4.15
N THR A 196 -7.23 -17.51 2.86
CA THR A 196 -8.45 -16.86 2.38
C THR A 196 -9.58 -17.89 2.18
N PRO A 197 -10.86 -17.47 2.19
CA PRO A 197 -11.95 -18.35 1.80
C PRO A 197 -11.77 -18.89 0.37
N GLU A 198 -12.06 -20.16 0.16
CA GLU A 198 -11.94 -20.80 -1.16
C GLU A 198 -12.80 -20.09 -2.21
N GLY A 199 -12.23 -19.81 -3.39
CA GLY A 199 -12.90 -19.15 -4.50
C GLY A 199 -13.13 -17.64 -4.32
N SER A 200 -12.63 -17.02 -3.24
CA SER A 200 -12.83 -15.58 -2.99
C SER A 200 -11.80 -14.68 -3.70
N VAL A 201 -10.76 -15.25 -4.29
CA VAL A 201 -9.70 -14.51 -4.98
C VAL A 201 -9.74 -14.78 -6.48
N GLY A 202 -9.92 -13.73 -7.28
CA GLY A 202 -9.87 -13.80 -8.75
C GLY A 202 -8.43 -13.96 -9.28
N PRO A 203 -8.27 -14.52 -10.51
CA PRO A 203 -6.97 -14.79 -11.08
C PRO A 203 -6.21 -13.54 -11.58
N ASP A 204 -6.90 -12.43 -11.76
CA ASP A 204 -6.36 -11.25 -12.46
C ASP A 204 -5.17 -10.63 -11.73
N GLY A 205 -5.25 -10.49 -10.40
CA GLY A 205 -4.21 -9.92 -9.57
C GLY A 205 -2.91 -10.70 -9.66
N TYR A 206 -2.92 -11.97 -9.26
CA TYR A 206 -1.71 -12.79 -9.25
C TYR A 206 -1.15 -13.11 -10.65
N SER A 207 -2.01 -13.17 -11.67
CA SER A 207 -1.56 -13.38 -13.05
C SER A 207 -0.81 -12.17 -13.59
N LEU A 208 -1.30 -10.96 -13.30
CA LEU A 208 -0.66 -9.71 -13.69
C LEU A 208 0.65 -9.51 -12.92
N ASP A 209 0.66 -9.80 -11.63
CA ASP A 209 1.87 -9.70 -10.80
C ASP A 209 2.95 -10.67 -11.26
N TYR A 210 2.57 -11.90 -11.59
CA TYR A 210 3.47 -12.88 -12.19
C TYR A 210 4.06 -12.38 -13.53
N TYR A 211 3.22 -11.79 -14.38
CA TYR A 211 3.69 -11.17 -15.63
C TYR A 211 4.76 -10.11 -15.36
N TYR A 212 4.56 -9.23 -14.38
CA TYR A 212 5.50 -8.17 -14.07
C TYR A 212 6.81 -8.69 -13.46
N VAL A 213 6.74 -9.63 -12.54
CA VAL A 213 7.96 -10.16 -11.89
C VAL A 213 8.82 -10.97 -12.85
N CYS A 214 8.22 -11.54 -13.90
CA CYS A 214 8.92 -12.28 -14.96
C CYS A 214 9.57 -11.36 -16.02
N GLN A 215 9.37 -10.04 -15.96
CA GLN A 215 10.04 -9.14 -16.90
C GLN A 215 11.57 -9.17 -16.69
N PRO A 216 12.37 -8.97 -17.76
CA PRO A 216 13.84 -9.03 -17.66
C PRO A 216 14.40 -8.17 -16.52
N GLY A 217 15.26 -8.75 -15.70
CA GLY A 217 15.94 -8.10 -14.57
C GLY A 217 15.09 -7.94 -13.31
N ARG A 218 13.75 -8.10 -13.37
CA ARG A 218 12.86 -7.84 -12.22
C ARG A 218 13.14 -8.80 -11.05
N ALA A 219 13.30 -10.08 -11.30
CA ALA A 219 13.60 -11.07 -10.25
C ALA A 219 14.89 -10.74 -9.50
N GLU A 220 15.92 -10.28 -10.22
CA GLU A 220 17.20 -9.90 -9.60
C GLU A 220 17.05 -8.64 -8.74
N ILE A 221 16.25 -7.67 -9.17
CA ILE A 221 15.92 -6.49 -8.36
C ILE A 221 15.17 -6.91 -7.09
N GLN A 222 14.21 -7.83 -7.19
CA GLN A 222 13.51 -8.34 -6.01
C GLN A 222 14.44 -9.07 -5.04
N ASN A 223 15.45 -9.80 -5.54
CA ASN A 223 16.50 -10.39 -4.70
C ASN A 223 17.34 -9.33 -3.98
N ASP A 224 17.62 -8.18 -4.63
CA ASP A 224 18.30 -7.05 -3.98
C ASP A 224 17.43 -6.47 -2.85
N LEU A 225 16.13 -6.30 -3.09
CA LEU A 225 15.18 -5.81 -2.09
C LEU A 225 14.98 -6.80 -0.94
N ILE A 226 14.97 -8.12 -1.19
CA ILE A 226 14.95 -9.13 -0.11
C ILE A 226 16.20 -9.00 0.78
N LEU A 227 17.36 -8.75 0.20
CA LEU A 227 18.58 -8.52 0.97
C LEU A 227 18.50 -7.19 1.73
N ASP A 228 18.05 -6.12 1.07
CA ASP A 228 17.96 -4.79 1.68
C ASP A 228 16.85 -4.70 2.73
N TYR A 229 15.89 -5.63 2.78
CA TYR A 229 14.84 -5.62 3.80
C TYR A 229 15.40 -5.62 5.24
N ARG A 230 16.62 -6.11 5.45
CA ARG A 230 17.34 -5.98 6.73
C ARG A 230 17.45 -4.53 7.21
N SER A 231 17.55 -3.56 6.28
CA SER A 231 17.58 -2.14 6.60
C SER A 231 16.27 -1.66 7.21
N ASN A 232 15.14 -2.26 6.82
CA ASN A 232 13.82 -1.95 7.38
C ASN A 232 13.71 -2.45 8.82
N VAL A 233 14.14 -3.69 9.07
CA VAL A 233 14.13 -4.27 10.43
C VAL A 233 15.04 -3.47 11.36
N ALA A 234 16.20 -3.03 10.88
CA ALA A 234 17.09 -2.15 11.64
C ALA A 234 16.45 -0.79 11.98
N LEU A 235 15.52 -0.30 11.13
CA LEU A 235 14.80 0.96 11.36
C LEU A 235 13.50 0.81 12.17
N TYR A 236 13.05 -0.39 12.51
CA TYR A 236 11.84 -0.59 13.31
C TYR A 236 11.83 0.23 14.61
N PRO A 237 12.91 0.32 15.38
CA PRO A 237 12.93 1.16 16.59
C PRO A 237 12.66 2.65 16.30
N GLU A 238 13.14 3.19 15.17
CA GLU A 238 12.93 4.59 14.80
C GLU A 238 11.49 4.81 14.28
N PHE A 239 10.93 3.85 13.53
CA PHE A 239 9.52 3.88 13.14
C PHE A 239 8.60 3.85 14.37
N GLN A 240 8.88 2.98 15.32
CA GLN A 240 8.14 2.89 16.60
C GLN A 240 8.30 4.18 17.41
N LYS A 241 9.48 4.80 17.40
CA LYS A 241 9.71 6.11 18.04
C LYS A 241 8.87 7.22 17.36
N TYR A 242 8.77 7.22 16.02
CA TYR A 242 7.86 8.11 15.30
C TYR A 242 6.42 7.93 15.82
N LEU A 243 5.92 6.69 15.88
CA LEU A 243 4.58 6.39 16.38
C LEU A 243 4.35 6.91 17.81
N ARG A 244 5.30 6.67 18.72
CA ARG A 244 5.21 7.18 20.09
C ARG A 244 5.24 8.69 20.18
N THR A 245 6.01 9.35 19.35
CA THR A 245 6.21 10.80 19.38
C THR A 245 5.03 11.56 18.81
N TYR A 246 4.53 11.12 17.66
CA TYR A 246 3.51 11.85 16.92
C TYR A 246 2.09 11.33 17.12
N GLN A 247 1.93 10.12 17.65
CA GLN A 247 0.63 9.49 17.93
C GLN A 247 -0.37 9.64 16.77
N PRO A 248 0.03 9.32 15.51
CA PRO A 248 -0.89 9.48 14.39
C PRO A 248 -2.11 8.58 14.60
N PRO A 249 -3.32 9.03 14.23
CA PRO A 249 -4.46 8.12 14.13
C PRO A 249 -4.07 6.89 13.29
N LEU A 250 -4.33 5.69 13.80
CA LEU A 250 -3.86 4.45 13.18
C LEU A 250 -4.97 3.39 13.16
N LEU A 251 -5.26 2.89 11.97
CA LEU A 251 -6.10 1.73 11.71
C LEU A 251 -5.21 0.60 11.18
N ALA A 252 -5.18 -0.54 11.88
CA ALA A 252 -4.58 -1.77 11.37
C ALA A 252 -5.70 -2.74 10.96
N VAL A 253 -5.73 -3.12 9.67
CA VAL A 253 -6.60 -4.19 9.17
C VAL A 253 -5.72 -5.34 8.72
N TRP A 254 -5.96 -6.54 9.23
CA TRP A 254 -5.00 -7.62 9.07
C TRP A 254 -5.68 -8.93 8.71
N GLY A 255 -5.15 -9.60 7.70
CA GLY A 255 -5.50 -11.00 7.45
C GLY A 255 -4.96 -11.88 8.58
N GLU A 256 -5.86 -12.46 9.37
CA GLU A 256 -5.50 -13.22 10.58
C GLU A 256 -4.66 -14.48 10.30
N ASN A 257 -4.70 -14.95 9.05
CA ASN A 257 -3.98 -16.15 8.59
C ASN A 257 -2.70 -15.81 7.80
N ASP A 258 -2.21 -14.57 7.83
CA ASP A 258 -0.98 -14.18 7.13
C ASP A 258 0.23 -14.93 7.70
N PRO A 259 0.92 -15.78 6.90
CA PRO A 259 2.07 -16.52 7.37
C PRO A 259 3.37 -15.72 7.30
N SER A 260 3.36 -14.54 6.67
CA SER A 260 4.51 -13.66 6.50
C SER A 260 4.55 -12.61 7.60
N PHE A 261 3.53 -11.78 7.67
CA PHE A 261 3.36 -10.79 8.75
C PHE A 261 2.21 -11.23 9.66
N ILE A 262 2.57 -11.94 10.72
CA ILE A 262 1.60 -12.57 11.61
C ILE A 262 0.83 -11.53 12.48
N PRO A 263 -0.35 -11.88 13.01
CA PRO A 263 -1.23 -10.98 13.78
C PRO A 263 -0.56 -10.28 14.96
N GLU A 264 0.52 -10.83 15.50
CA GLU A 264 1.30 -10.25 16.58
C GLU A 264 1.86 -8.87 16.21
N GLY A 265 2.22 -8.66 14.93
CA GLY A 265 2.65 -7.36 14.42
C GLY A 265 1.55 -6.30 14.47
N ALA A 266 0.31 -6.67 14.13
CA ALA A 266 -0.83 -5.78 14.26
C ALA A 266 -1.13 -5.43 15.73
N LYS A 267 -1.13 -6.43 16.61
CA LYS A 267 -1.36 -6.23 18.05
C LYS A 267 -0.31 -5.32 18.69
N ALA A 268 0.93 -5.40 18.20
CA ALA A 268 2.05 -4.61 18.72
C ALA A 268 1.87 -3.10 18.54
N PHE A 269 1.08 -2.63 17.56
CA PHE A 269 0.77 -1.20 17.38
C PHE A 269 0.19 -0.56 18.67
N LYS A 270 -0.60 -1.30 19.44
CA LYS A 270 -1.17 -0.81 20.70
C LYS A 270 -0.12 -0.39 21.74
N ARG A 271 1.09 -0.93 21.67
CA ARG A 271 2.21 -0.58 22.56
C ARG A 271 2.67 0.87 22.31
N ASP A 272 2.71 1.29 21.05
CA ASP A 272 3.26 2.58 20.66
C ASP A 272 2.16 3.62 20.35
N VAL A 273 0.98 3.16 19.94
CA VAL A 273 -0.24 3.96 19.69
C VAL A 273 -1.41 3.31 20.43
N PRO A 274 -1.64 3.63 21.71
CA PRO A 274 -2.68 2.98 22.52
C PRO A 274 -4.10 3.08 21.93
N ASN A 275 -4.37 4.16 21.20
CA ASN A 275 -5.65 4.41 20.54
C ASN A 275 -5.76 3.81 19.13
N ALA A 276 -4.75 3.05 18.65
CA ALA A 276 -4.85 2.39 17.37
C ALA A 276 -6.08 1.47 17.29
N GLU A 277 -6.81 1.51 16.18
CA GLU A 277 -7.88 0.55 15.90
C GLU A 277 -7.26 -0.68 15.22
N ILE A 278 -7.63 -1.89 15.68
CA ILE A 278 -7.08 -3.14 15.14
C ILE A 278 -8.22 -4.07 14.79
N HIS A 279 -8.30 -4.46 13.53
CA HIS A 279 -9.31 -5.37 13.00
C HIS A 279 -8.64 -6.54 12.28
N PHE A 280 -9.20 -7.72 12.47
CA PHE A 280 -8.78 -8.94 11.79
C PHE A 280 -9.88 -9.41 10.86
N VAL A 281 -9.49 -9.83 9.66
CA VAL A 281 -10.40 -10.46 8.68
C VAL A 281 -9.95 -11.89 8.42
N PRO A 282 -10.87 -12.83 8.11
CA PRO A 282 -10.53 -14.23 7.88
C PRO A 282 -9.89 -14.44 6.51
N SER A 283 -8.69 -13.89 6.36
CA SER A 283 -7.91 -13.89 5.12
C SER A 283 -6.42 -14.04 5.42
N GLY A 284 -5.64 -14.25 4.36
CA GLY A 284 -4.18 -14.28 4.39
C GLY A 284 -3.56 -12.91 4.15
N HIS A 285 -2.38 -12.93 3.51
CA HIS A 285 -1.57 -11.72 3.28
C HIS A 285 -2.29 -10.68 2.40
N PHE A 286 -2.90 -11.11 1.29
CA PHE A 286 -3.65 -10.24 0.38
C PHE A 286 -5.12 -10.09 0.79
N ALA A 287 -5.35 -9.66 2.05
CA ALA A 287 -6.70 -9.53 2.60
C ALA A 287 -7.63 -8.64 1.74
N LEU A 288 -7.06 -7.66 1.05
CA LEU A 288 -7.80 -6.76 0.17
C LEU A 288 -8.48 -7.48 -1.01
N GLU A 289 -7.90 -8.57 -1.52
CA GLU A 289 -8.45 -9.31 -2.65
C GLU A 289 -9.77 -10.00 -2.34
N SER A 290 -9.99 -10.37 -1.08
CA SER A 290 -11.19 -11.10 -0.64
C SER A 290 -12.14 -10.27 0.24
N HIS A 291 -11.65 -9.16 0.85
CA HIS A 291 -12.40 -8.38 1.85
C HIS A 291 -12.38 -6.87 1.55
N HIS A 292 -12.20 -6.44 0.28
CA HIS A 292 -12.11 -5.03 -0.07
C HIS A 292 -13.29 -4.18 0.43
N THR A 293 -14.52 -4.67 0.36
CA THR A 293 -15.72 -3.95 0.81
C THR A 293 -15.73 -3.75 2.33
N GLU A 294 -15.36 -4.77 3.11
CA GLU A 294 -15.25 -4.66 4.56
C GLU A 294 -14.11 -3.70 4.94
N ILE A 295 -12.97 -3.81 4.28
CA ILE A 295 -11.81 -2.92 4.49
C ILE A 295 -12.17 -1.48 4.11
N ALA A 296 -12.86 -1.26 3.00
CA ALA A 296 -13.34 0.07 2.60
C ALA A 296 -14.25 0.69 3.66
N LYS A 297 -15.18 -0.10 4.22
CA LYS A 297 -16.06 0.34 5.30
C LYS A 297 -15.27 0.75 6.55
N LEU A 298 -14.33 -0.09 6.99
CA LEU A 298 -13.47 0.23 8.14
C LEU A 298 -12.68 1.51 7.93
N ILE A 299 -12.13 1.72 6.73
CA ILE A 299 -11.41 2.95 6.37
C ILE A 299 -12.31 4.18 6.45
N LYS A 300 -13.53 4.09 5.90
CA LYS A 300 -14.49 5.21 5.93
C LYS A 300 -14.90 5.56 7.35
N ASP A 301 -15.26 4.57 8.17
CA ASP A 301 -15.67 4.77 9.56
C ASP A 301 -14.52 5.40 10.37
N PHE A 302 -13.31 4.90 10.22
CA PHE A 302 -12.11 5.42 10.88
C PHE A 302 -11.79 6.86 10.45
N LEU A 303 -11.72 7.14 9.15
CA LEU A 303 -11.35 8.47 8.65
C LEU A 303 -12.44 9.51 8.92
N ALA A 304 -13.73 9.14 8.88
CA ALA A 304 -14.82 10.05 9.24
C ALA A 304 -14.68 10.53 10.68
N THR A 305 -14.31 9.67 11.61
CA THR A 305 -14.06 10.04 13.01
C THR A 305 -12.78 10.87 13.15
N THR A 306 -11.71 10.46 12.49
CA THR A 306 -10.38 11.08 12.60
C THR A 306 -10.33 12.48 12.00
N LEU A 307 -10.86 12.66 10.78
CA LEU A 307 -10.77 13.93 10.06
C LEU A 307 -11.78 14.97 10.53
N SER A 308 -12.87 14.57 11.20
CA SER A 308 -13.83 15.50 11.82
C SER A 308 -13.26 16.25 13.03
N HIS A 309 -12.20 15.76 13.66
CA HIS A 309 -11.53 16.40 14.80
C HIS A 309 -10.34 17.29 14.39
N ALA A 310 -10.03 17.38 13.09
CA ALA A 310 -8.90 18.16 12.56
C ALA A 310 -9.31 19.54 11.99
N VAL A 311 -10.59 19.96 12.17
CA VAL A 311 -11.13 21.25 11.74
C VAL A 311 -11.20 22.24 12.91
#